data_2d302e29cfcec7acfeced15bb7db2ba5
#
_entry.id   2d302e29cfcec7acfeced15bb7db2ba5
#
_cell.length_a   1.000
_cell.length_b   1.000
_cell.length_c   1.000
_cell.angle_alpha   90.00
_cell.angle_beta   90.00
_cell.angle_gamma   90.00
#
_symmetry.space_group_name_H-M   'P 1'
#
loop_
_entity.id
_entity.type
_entity.pdbx_description
1 polymer ?
#
loop_
_entity_poly.entity_id
_entity_poly.type
_entity_poly.pdbx_seq_one_letter_code
_entity_poly.pdbx_strand_id
1 'polypeptide(L)'
;MELETVLYRVEGNVGIVSLNRTKALNAMSKQIFVDLTTAFDAAEKDDTVRCVVVNAEGRAFCAGGDIPEMKGLDNPEAVFDFYNVAGIFMKKMINFVKPTITVAHGAIAGAGTSLLLAGDIALVSDDAMFMVAFGAVGLIPDCAGHWLLPRACGLNMAKELMMTQRAVKAPEMKEL
;
A
#
# COMPACT_ATOMS: atom_id res chain seq x y z
N MET A 1 -10.97 15.86 4.86
CA MET A 1 -9.77 16.60 4.42
C MET A 1 -9.39 16.09 3.05
N GLU A 2 -9.24 16.97 2.10
CA GLU A 2 -8.73 16.64 0.77
C GLU A 2 -7.25 16.98 0.73
N LEU A 3 -6.43 15.97 0.47
CA LEU A 3 -5.01 16.08 0.20
C LEU A 3 -4.80 15.97 -1.32
N GLU A 4 -3.60 16.11 -1.80
CA GLU A 4 -3.35 16.10 -3.26
C GLU A 4 -3.69 14.74 -3.90
N THR A 5 -3.34 13.65 -3.21
CA THR A 5 -3.42 12.28 -3.73
C THR A 5 -4.25 11.33 -2.86
N VAL A 6 -4.77 11.81 -1.74
CA VAL A 6 -5.50 11.03 -0.75
C VAL A 6 -6.73 11.81 -0.25
N LEU A 7 -7.83 11.12 -0.05
CA LEU A 7 -8.99 11.65 0.65
C LEU A 7 -9.02 11.08 2.06
N TYR A 8 -9.25 11.95 3.06
CA TYR A 8 -9.48 11.51 4.44
C TYR A 8 -10.80 12.06 4.96
N ARG A 9 -11.64 11.17 5.49
CA ARG A 9 -12.89 11.50 6.14
C ARG A 9 -13.14 10.61 7.35
N VAL A 10 -13.99 11.03 8.23
CA VAL A 10 -14.44 10.24 9.39
C VAL A 10 -15.92 9.96 9.23
N GLU A 11 -16.32 8.70 9.32
CA GLU A 11 -17.70 8.24 9.32
C GLU A 11 -17.98 7.46 10.61
N GLY A 12 -18.82 8.00 11.48
CA GLY A 12 -18.97 7.44 12.82
C GLY A 12 -17.65 7.47 13.58
N ASN A 13 -17.14 6.29 13.94
CA ASN A 13 -15.84 6.13 14.60
C ASN A 13 -14.76 5.53 13.70
N VAL A 14 -14.95 5.58 12.37
CA VAL A 14 -14.04 5.02 11.38
C VAL A 14 -13.37 6.15 10.60
N GLY A 15 -12.04 6.20 10.64
CA GLY A 15 -11.25 7.04 9.74
C GLY A 15 -11.10 6.33 8.39
N ILE A 16 -11.55 6.95 7.31
CA ILE A 16 -11.47 6.38 5.97
C ILE A 16 -10.41 7.14 5.18
N VAL A 17 -9.38 6.43 4.75
CA VAL A 17 -8.25 6.92 3.94
C VAL A 17 -8.37 6.32 2.56
N SER A 18 -8.71 7.11 1.55
CA SER A 18 -8.89 6.66 0.18
C SER A 18 -7.75 7.16 -0.71
N LEU A 19 -7.01 6.24 -1.35
CA LEU A 19 -6.08 6.62 -2.41
C LEU A 19 -6.88 7.25 -3.56
N ASN A 20 -6.47 8.41 -4.05
CA ASN A 20 -7.23 9.16 -5.06
C ASN A 20 -6.35 9.69 -6.20
N ARG A 21 -5.41 8.89 -6.66
CA ARG A 21 -4.59 9.16 -7.82
C ARG A 21 -4.99 8.25 -8.99
N THR A 22 -6.29 8.25 -9.30
CA THR A 22 -6.96 7.29 -10.19
C THR A 22 -6.40 7.24 -11.61
N LYS A 23 -5.94 8.38 -12.15
CA LYS A 23 -5.32 8.47 -13.49
C LYS A 23 -4.01 7.70 -13.59
N ALA A 24 -3.30 7.54 -12.48
CA ALA A 24 -2.07 6.75 -12.37
C ALA A 24 -2.30 5.40 -11.68
N LEU A 25 -3.56 4.90 -11.62
CA LEU A 25 -3.92 3.66 -10.92
C LEU A 25 -3.40 3.63 -9.48
N ASN A 26 -3.42 4.76 -8.80
CA ASN A 26 -2.95 4.94 -7.43
C ASN A 26 -1.48 4.51 -7.22
N ALA A 27 -0.63 4.69 -8.26
CA ALA A 27 0.80 4.42 -8.15
C ALA A 27 1.43 5.28 -7.05
N MET A 28 2.32 4.66 -6.26
CA MET A 28 2.94 5.24 -5.07
C MET A 28 4.05 6.22 -5.46
N SER A 29 3.72 7.50 -5.46
CA SER A 29 4.64 8.63 -5.58
C SER A 29 5.14 9.08 -4.21
N LYS A 30 6.14 9.94 -4.16
CA LYS A 30 6.57 10.57 -2.90
C LYS A 30 5.40 11.31 -2.23
N GLN A 31 4.60 12.03 -3.01
CA GLN A 31 3.46 12.80 -2.50
C GLN A 31 2.41 11.92 -1.85
N ILE A 32 2.09 10.75 -2.43
CA ILE A 32 1.07 9.86 -1.83
C ILE A 32 1.50 9.34 -0.45
N PHE A 33 2.80 9.09 -0.23
CA PHE A 33 3.31 8.69 1.08
C PHE A 33 3.23 9.85 2.10
N VAL A 34 3.47 11.09 1.67
CA VAL A 34 3.31 12.29 2.51
C VAL A 34 1.85 12.47 2.90
N ASP A 35 0.94 12.35 1.96
CA ASP A 35 -0.50 12.50 2.18
C ASP A 35 -1.05 11.39 3.09
N LEU A 36 -0.64 10.14 2.87
CA LEU A 36 -0.98 9.01 3.74
C LEU A 36 -0.48 9.23 5.17
N THR A 37 0.76 9.70 5.34
CA THR A 37 1.30 10.03 6.66
C THR A 37 0.45 11.10 7.34
N THR A 38 0.08 12.14 6.63
CA THR A 38 -0.77 13.23 7.13
C THR A 38 -2.16 12.74 7.54
N ALA A 39 -2.78 11.88 6.73
CA ALA A 39 -4.08 11.28 7.05
C ALA A 39 -4.03 10.38 8.30
N PHE A 40 -2.97 9.57 8.42
CA PHE A 40 -2.76 8.72 9.60
C PHE A 40 -2.46 9.56 10.86
N ASP A 41 -1.71 10.66 10.74
CA ASP A 41 -1.49 11.59 11.85
C ASP A 41 -2.80 12.24 12.34
N ALA A 42 -3.67 12.59 11.42
CA ALA A 42 -4.99 13.12 11.75
C ALA A 42 -5.85 12.05 12.45
N ALA A 43 -5.89 10.84 11.92
CA ALA A 43 -6.62 9.71 12.50
C ALA A 43 -6.09 9.32 13.90
N GLU A 44 -4.78 9.41 14.11
CA GLU A 44 -4.15 9.10 15.40
C GLU A 44 -4.55 10.08 16.49
N LYS A 45 -4.59 11.39 16.16
CA LYS A 45 -4.90 12.48 17.07
C LYS A 45 -6.39 12.65 17.38
N ASP A 46 -7.26 12.06 16.56
CA ASP A 46 -8.71 12.14 16.74
C ASP A 46 -9.19 11.00 17.65
N ASP A 47 -9.51 11.34 18.90
CA ASP A 47 -10.00 10.39 19.92
C ASP A 47 -11.34 9.73 19.55
N THR A 48 -12.10 10.30 18.62
CA THR A 48 -13.36 9.70 18.14
C THR A 48 -13.12 8.57 17.17
N VAL A 49 -11.96 8.56 16.46
CA VAL A 49 -11.59 7.49 15.53
C VAL A 49 -11.09 6.28 16.30
N ARG A 50 -11.75 5.13 16.08
CA ARG A 50 -11.45 3.86 16.75
C ARG A 50 -10.73 2.84 15.85
N CYS A 51 -10.85 2.99 14.54
CA CYS A 51 -10.14 2.20 13.54
C CYS A 51 -9.96 3.00 12.27
N VAL A 52 -9.04 2.56 11.40
CA VAL A 52 -8.79 3.18 10.09
C VAL A 52 -9.05 2.15 8.99
N VAL A 53 -9.77 2.57 7.96
CA VAL A 53 -9.94 1.82 6.70
C VAL A 53 -9.12 2.50 5.62
N VAL A 54 -8.25 1.75 4.97
CA VAL A 54 -7.50 2.19 3.78
C VAL A 54 -8.10 1.54 2.55
N ASN A 55 -8.62 2.34 1.65
CA ASN A 55 -9.18 1.89 0.39
C ASN A 55 -8.66 2.74 -0.79
N ALA A 56 -9.24 2.60 -1.97
CA ALA A 56 -8.84 3.35 -3.14
C ALA A 56 -10.04 3.73 -4.01
N GLU A 57 -9.94 4.91 -4.63
CA GLU A 57 -10.86 5.34 -5.69
C GLU A 57 -10.41 4.79 -7.05
N GLY A 58 -11.34 4.70 -7.98
CA GLY A 58 -11.09 4.27 -9.36
C GLY A 58 -11.08 2.75 -9.53
N ARG A 59 -10.37 2.25 -10.55
CA ARG A 59 -10.44 0.84 -11.01
C ARG A 59 -9.37 -0.08 -10.43
N ALA A 60 -8.48 0.42 -9.59
CA ALA A 60 -7.38 -0.33 -9.02
C ALA A 60 -7.07 0.18 -7.61
N PHE A 61 -6.72 -0.73 -6.72
CA PHE A 61 -6.24 -0.35 -5.41
C PHE A 61 -4.90 0.40 -5.52
N CYS A 62 -3.87 -0.24 -6.07
CA CYS A 62 -2.56 0.39 -6.28
C CYS A 62 -1.72 -0.43 -7.28
N ALA A 63 -1.22 0.22 -8.32
CA ALA A 63 -0.42 -0.42 -9.36
C ALA A 63 1.08 -0.57 -9.02
N GLY A 64 1.50 -0.18 -7.83
CA GLY A 64 2.90 -0.24 -7.40
C GLY A 64 3.56 1.13 -7.30
N GLY A 65 4.90 1.18 -7.39
CA GLY A 65 5.65 2.44 -7.40
C GLY A 65 5.38 3.26 -8.65
N ASP A 66 5.50 4.58 -8.54
CA ASP A 66 5.42 5.49 -9.69
C ASP A 66 6.70 5.39 -10.53
N ILE A 67 6.66 4.57 -11.57
CA ILE A 67 7.82 4.31 -12.44
C ILE A 67 8.34 5.59 -13.12
N PRO A 68 7.51 6.49 -13.67
CA PRO A 68 7.97 7.78 -14.17
C PRO A 68 8.74 8.60 -13.14
N GLU A 69 8.22 8.73 -11.91
CA GLU A 69 8.90 9.47 -10.85
C GLU A 69 10.21 8.81 -10.45
N MET A 70 10.21 7.48 -10.29
CA MET A 70 11.42 6.71 -9.93
C MET A 70 12.51 6.81 -10.98
N LYS A 71 12.17 6.86 -12.27
CA LYS A 71 13.15 7.09 -13.35
C LYS A 71 13.77 8.48 -13.33
N GLY A 72 13.13 9.45 -12.70
CA GLY A 72 13.64 10.80 -12.51
C GLY A 72 14.59 10.95 -11.31
N LEU A 73 14.80 9.90 -10.51
CA LEU A 73 15.72 9.92 -9.39
C LEU A 73 17.16 9.73 -9.90
N ASP A 74 17.82 10.82 -10.24
CA ASP A 74 19.10 10.86 -10.96
C ASP A 74 20.33 10.92 -10.05
N ASN A 75 20.14 11.00 -8.73
CA ASN A 75 21.23 11.05 -7.76
C ASN A 75 20.87 10.29 -6.47
N PRO A 76 21.90 9.85 -5.70
CA PRO A 76 21.68 9.05 -4.49
C PRO A 76 20.84 9.76 -3.41
N GLU A 77 20.90 11.07 -3.32
CA GLU A 77 20.15 11.86 -2.34
C GLU A 77 18.64 11.83 -2.65
N ALA A 78 18.28 12.02 -3.92
CA ALA A 78 16.88 11.92 -4.37
C ALA A 78 16.32 10.51 -4.16
N VAL A 79 17.11 9.48 -4.45
CA VAL A 79 16.74 8.07 -4.19
C VAL A 79 16.52 7.86 -2.69
N PHE A 80 17.46 8.27 -1.85
CA PHE A 80 17.34 8.14 -0.40
C PHE A 80 16.09 8.84 0.13
N ASP A 81 15.84 10.04 -0.35
CA ASP A 81 14.71 10.87 0.09
C ASP A 81 13.36 10.23 -0.26
N PHE A 82 13.23 9.68 -1.48
CA PHE A 82 12.04 8.96 -1.92
C PHE A 82 11.76 7.74 -1.03
N TYR A 83 12.75 6.87 -0.84
CA TYR A 83 12.58 5.66 -0.03
C TYR A 83 12.46 5.94 1.46
N ASN A 84 13.06 7.03 1.96
CA ASN A 84 12.92 7.45 3.36
C ASN A 84 11.47 7.86 3.66
N VAL A 85 10.84 8.64 2.79
CA VAL A 85 9.43 9.03 2.96
C VAL A 85 8.51 7.81 2.93
N ALA A 86 8.75 6.87 2.01
CA ALA A 86 8.02 5.60 1.95
C ALA A 86 8.21 4.78 3.24
N GLY A 87 9.45 4.69 3.74
CA GLY A 87 9.78 3.97 4.96
C GLY A 87 9.14 4.57 6.21
N ILE A 88 9.07 5.90 6.31
CA ILE A 88 8.40 6.61 7.41
C ILE A 88 6.92 6.22 7.45
N PHE A 89 6.22 6.29 6.32
CA PHE A 89 4.81 5.92 6.26
C PHE A 89 4.57 4.43 6.58
N MET A 90 5.32 3.53 5.95
CA MET A 90 5.15 2.09 6.19
C MET A 90 5.41 1.71 7.64
N LYS A 91 6.44 2.29 8.26
CA LYS A 91 6.71 2.11 9.69
C LYS A 91 5.54 2.63 10.55
N LYS A 92 4.97 3.79 10.19
CA LYS A 92 3.81 4.34 10.89
C LYS A 92 2.60 3.43 10.77
N MET A 93 2.27 2.96 9.57
CA MET A 93 1.12 2.09 9.33
C MET A 93 1.22 0.76 10.07
N ILE A 94 2.38 0.08 9.99
CA ILE A 94 2.61 -1.22 10.63
C ILE A 94 2.56 -1.13 12.17
N ASN A 95 2.93 0.01 12.74
CA ASN A 95 2.91 0.24 14.20
C ASN A 95 1.76 1.14 14.63
N PHE A 96 0.72 1.28 13.81
CA PHE A 96 -0.36 2.18 14.13
C PHE A 96 -1.13 1.71 15.36
N VAL A 97 -1.46 2.66 16.25
CA VAL A 97 -2.05 2.34 17.57
C VAL A 97 -3.53 1.98 17.55
N LYS A 98 -4.20 2.19 16.42
CA LYS A 98 -5.61 1.82 16.20
C LYS A 98 -5.69 0.73 15.15
N PRO A 99 -6.65 -0.21 15.22
CA PRO A 99 -6.83 -1.23 14.20
C PRO A 99 -6.92 -0.64 12.79
N THR A 100 -6.27 -1.29 11.84
CA THR A 100 -6.24 -0.91 10.42
C THR A 100 -6.83 -2.01 9.54
N ILE A 101 -7.71 -1.62 8.61
CA ILE A 101 -8.33 -2.52 7.64
C ILE A 101 -7.98 -2.01 6.25
N THR A 102 -7.36 -2.83 5.43
CA THR A 102 -7.13 -2.52 4.02
C THR A 102 -8.21 -3.17 3.16
N VAL A 103 -8.80 -2.40 2.25
CA VAL A 103 -9.86 -2.86 1.35
C VAL A 103 -9.44 -2.62 -0.07
N ALA A 104 -9.13 -3.68 -0.80
CA ALA A 104 -8.55 -3.59 -2.14
C ALA A 104 -9.42 -4.24 -3.22
N HIS A 105 -9.36 -3.68 -4.42
CA HIS A 105 -10.05 -4.16 -5.61
C HIS A 105 -9.16 -4.00 -6.85
N GLY A 106 -9.47 -4.74 -7.91
CA GLY A 106 -8.74 -4.66 -9.18
C GLY A 106 -7.25 -4.97 -9.01
N ALA A 107 -6.37 -4.15 -9.58
CA ALA A 107 -4.93 -4.37 -9.52
C ALA A 107 -4.32 -3.99 -8.16
N ILE A 108 -3.51 -4.92 -7.61
CA ILE A 108 -2.73 -4.78 -6.38
C ILE A 108 -1.31 -5.24 -6.72
N ALA A 109 -0.41 -4.30 -7.06
CA ALA A 109 0.90 -4.67 -7.56
C ALA A 109 2.05 -3.96 -6.82
N GLY A 110 3.21 -4.59 -6.79
CA GLY A 110 4.44 -4.01 -6.21
C GLY A 110 4.21 -3.42 -4.82
N ALA A 111 4.52 -2.13 -4.60
CA ALA A 111 4.29 -1.45 -3.32
C ALA A 111 2.82 -1.50 -2.84
N GLY A 112 1.86 -1.66 -3.77
CA GLY A 112 0.45 -1.88 -3.43
C GLY A 112 0.22 -3.19 -2.67
N THR A 113 1.00 -4.24 -2.95
CA THR A 113 0.94 -5.50 -2.20
C THR A 113 1.42 -5.32 -0.76
N SER A 114 2.48 -4.54 -0.59
CA SER A 114 3.00 -4.18 0.74
C SER A 114 1.99 -3.35 1.53
N LEU A 115 1.35 -2.37 0.87
CA LEU A 115 0.31 -1.55 1.50
C LEU A 115 -0.90 -2.38 1.94
N LEU A 116 -1.38 -3.32 1.09
CA LEU A 116 -2.46 -4.23 1.45
C LEU A 116 -2.10 -5.05 2.70
N LEU A 117 -0.91 -5.66 2.72
CA LEU A 117 -0.46 -6.53 3.79
C LEU A 117 -0.06 -5.79 5.08
N ALA A 118 0.08 -4.47 5.03
CA ALA A 118 0.41 -3.65 6.21
C ALA A 118 -0.79 -3.39 7.12
N GLY A 119 -2.02 -3.62 6.64
CA GLY A 119 -3.21 -3.58 7.49
C GLY A 119 -3.31 -4.81 8.40
N ASP A 120 -3.95 -4.64 9.57
CA ASP A 120 -4.23 -5.77 10.49
C ASP A 120 -5.21 -6.76 9.87
N ILE A 121 -6.14 -6.27 9.03
CA ILE A 121 -7.11 -7.08 8.27
C ILE A 121 -7.06 -6.64 6.82
N ALA A 122 -6.86 -7.59 5.91
CA ALA A 122 -6.90 -7.35 4.48
C ALA A 122 -8.17 -7.95 3.87
N LEU A 123 -8.97 -7.12 3.21
CA LEU A 123 -10.17 -7.51 2.47
C LEU A 123 -9.92 -7.25 0.99
N VAL A 124 -10.29 -8.18 0.15
CA VAL A 124 -10.14 -8.03 -1.31
C VAL A 124 -11.45 -8.37 -2.01
N SER A 125 -11.75 -7.65 -3.09
CA SER A 125 -12.90 -7.97 -3.94
C SER A 125 -12.60 -9.20 -4.81
N ASP A 126 -13.64 -9.85 -5.33
CA ASP A 126 -13.52 -11.04 -6.17
C ASP A 126 -12.77 -10.80 -7.49
N ASP A 127 -12.71 -9.55 -7.96
CA ASP A 127 -11.96 -9.14 -9.15
C ASP A 127 -10.50 -8.76 -8.86
N ALA A 128 -10.07 -8.81 -7.60
CA ALA A 128 -8.73 -8.42 -7.20
C ALA A 128 -7.66 -9.34 -7.79
N MET A 129 -6.56 -8.72 -8.21
CA MET A 129 -5.38 -9.41 -8.73
C MET A 129 -4.12 -8.88 -8.04
N PHE A 130 -3.48 -9.76 -7.28
CA PHE A 130 -2.30 -9.49 -6.49
C PHE A 130 -1.03 -9.94 -7.23
N MET A 131 -0.01 -9.10 -7.30
CA MET A 131 1.24 -9.42 -7.98
C MET A 131 2.45 -8.73 -7.33
N VAL A 132 3.43 -9.53 -6.87
CA VAL A 132 4.67 -9.02 -6.27
C VAL A 132 5.64 -8.54 -7.37
N ALA A 133 5.29 -7.47 -8.08
CA ALA A 133 5.87 -7.06 -9.36
C ALA A 133 7.19 -6.27 -9.26
N PHE A 134 7.91 -6.34 -8.15
CA PHE A 134 9.16 -5.57 -7.97
C PHE A 134 10.29 -6.02 -8.92
N GLY A 135 10.44 -7.33 -9.14
CA GLY A 135 11.50 -7.87 -9.98
C GLY A 135 11.36 -7.47 -11.46
N ALA A 136 10.13 -7.15 -11.93
CA ALA A 136 9.89 -6.67 -13.29
C ALA A 136 10.60 -5.35 -13.60
N VAL A 137 10.95 -4.59 -12.57
CA VAL A 137 11.68 -3.31 -12.68
C VAL A 137 13.05 -3.37 -11.99
N GLY A 138 13.54 -4.56 -11.68
CA GLY A 138 14.87 -4.77 -11.08
C GLY A 138 14.96 -4.41 -9.59
N LEU A 139 13.82 -4.33 -8.89
CA LEU A 139 13.76 -4.05 -7.46
C LEU A 139 13.53 -5.29 -6.62
N ILE A 140 13.93 -5.22 -5.35
CA ILE A 140 13.51 -6.17 -4.33
C ILE A 140 12.15 -5.76 -3.77
N PRO A 141 11.38 -6.66 -3.13
CA PRO A 141 10.14 -6.31 -2.44
C PRO A 141 10.39 -5.36 -1.27
N ASP A 142 10.31 -4.06 -1.54
CA ASP A 142 10.46 -2.97 -0.58
C ASP A 142 9.14 -2.64 0.15
N CYS A 143 9.03 -1.47 0.76
CA CYS A 143 7.84 -1.09 1.55
C CYS A 143 7.45 -2.18 2.58
N ALA A 144 8.44 -2.82 3.19
CA ALA A 144 8.28 -3.96 4.10
C ALA A 144 7.68 -5.24 3.46
N GLY A 145 7.51 -5.32 2.14
CA GLY A 145 6.95 -6.48 1.45
C GLY A 145 7.69 -7.78 1.74
N HIS A 146 9.03 -7.73 1.77
CA HIS A 146 9.88 -8.87 2.13
C HIS A 146 9.66 -9.38 3.57
N TRP A 147 9.13 -8.55 4.47
CA TRP A 147 8.82 -8.90 5.85
C TRP A 147 7.36 -9.32 6.04
N LEU A 148 6.42 -8.63 5.37
CA LEU A 148 4.98 -8.85 5.49
C LEU A 148 4.53 -10.14 4.76
N LEU A 149 4.97 -10.34 3.52
CA LEU A 149 4.50 -11.45 2.69
C LEU A 149 4.79 -12.83 3.29
N PRO A 150 6.02 -13.13 3.81
CA PRO A 150 6.28 -14.42 4.46
C PRO A 150 5.44 -14.68 5.71
N ARG A 151 4.95 -13.62 6.35
CA ARG A 151 4.06 -13.72 7.51
C ARG A 151 2.61 -14.00 7.12
N ALA A 152 2.22 -13.54 5.94
CA ALA A 152 0.88 -13.77 5.41
C ALA A 152 0.73 -15.19 4.83
N CYS A 153 1.67 -15.65 3.98
CA CYS A 153 1.51 -16.90 3.22
C CYS A 153 2.62 -17.94 3.47
N GLY A 154 3.49 -17.71 4.45
CA GLY A 154 4.63 -18.58 4.72
C GLY A 154 5.81 -18.36 3.77
N LEU A 155 7.00 -18.81 4.20
CA LEU A 155 8.26 -18.45 3.55
C LEU A 155 8.38 -18.99 2.12
N ASN A 156 7.94 -20.23 1.87
CA ASN A 156 8.11 -20.86 0.57
C ASN A 156 7.20 -20.22 -0.51
N MET A 157 5.96 -19.97 -0.16
CA MET A 157 5.01 -19.27 -1.03
C MET A 157 5.45 -17.83 -1.29
N ALA A 158 5.92 -17.13 -0.26
CA ALA A 158 6.45 -15.78 -0.42
C ALA A 158 7.63 -15.74 -1.41
N LYS A 159 8.58 -16.69 -1.30
CA LYS A 159 9.70 -16.80 -2.24
C LYS A 159 9.23 -17.09 -3.66
N GLU A 160 8.28 -17.99 -3.80
CA GLU A 160 7.71 -18.33 -5.11
C GLU A 160 7.09 -17.08 -5.75
N LEU A 161 6.22 -16.37 -5.06
CA LEU A 161 5.56 -15.17 -5.56
C LEU A 161 6.54 -14.03 -5.87
N MET A 162 7.58 -13.83 -5.05
CA MET A 162 8.62 -12.83 -5.27
C MET A 162 9.47 -13.14 -6.51
N MET A 163 9.81 -14.42 -6.73
CA MET A 163 10.68 -14.85 -7.84
C MET A 163 9.94 -14.97 -9.17
N THR A 164 8.73 -15.52 -9.14
CA THR A 164 7.95 -15.74 -10.37
C THR A 164 7.15 -14.53 -10.79
N GLN A 165 6.80 -13.67 -9.82
CA GLN A 165 5.95 -12.49 -10.02
C GLN A 165 4.61 -12.84 -10.69
N ARG A 166 4.15 -14.09 -10.54
CA ARG A 166 2.86 -14.48 -11.08
C ARG A 166 1.71 -13.76 -10.40
N ALA A 167 0.65 -13.57 -11.13
CA ALA A 167 -0.57 -13.03 -10.58
C ALA A 167 -1.31 -14.06 -9.71
N VAL A 168 -1.81 -13.61 -8.56
CA VAL A 168 -2.65 -14.35 -7.65
C VAL A 168 -4.04 -13.74 -7.67
N LYS A 169 -5.07 -14.54 -7.96
CA LYS A 169 -6.47 -14.10 -7.97
C LYS A 169 -7.11 -14.22 -6.59
N ALA A 170 -8.21 -13.50 -6.36
CA ALA A 170 -8.90 -13.46 -5.08
C ALA A 170 -9.22 -14.84 -4.46
N PRO A 171 -9.69 -15.86 -5.20
CA PRO A 171 -9.91 -17.18 -4.63
C PRO A 171 -8.63 -17.82 -4.05
N GLU A 172 -7.50 -17.69 -4.76
CA GLU A 172 -6.21 -18.19 -4.27
C GLU A 172 -5.67 -17.35 -3.10
N MET A 173 -5.86 -16.02 -3.12
CA MET A 173 -5.45 -15.15 -2.01
C MET A 173 -6.13 -15.54 -0.69
N LYS A 174 -7.36 -16.06 -0.75
CA LYS A 174 -8.12 -16.52 0.42
C LYS A 174 -7.54 -17.80 1.01
N GLU A 175 -6.89 -18.62 0.20
CA GLU A 175 -6.31 -19.91 0.59
C GLU A 175 -4.88 -19.77 1.15
N LEU A 176 -4.21 -18.64 0.85
CA LEU A 176 -2.84 -18.33 1.27
C LEU A 176 -2.78 -17.68 2.64
#